data_c9e86bd7706a999fbfb347ca89198156
#
_entry.id   c9e86bd7706a999fbfb347ca89198156
#
_cell.length_a   1.000
_cell.length_b   1.000
_cell.length_c   1.000
_cell.angle_alpha   90.00
_cell.angle_beta   90.00
_cell.angle_gamma   90.00
#
_symmetry.space_group_name_H-M   'P 1'
#
loop_
_entity.id
_entity.type
_entity.pdbx_description
1 polymer ?
#
loop_
_entity_poly.entity_id
_entity_poly.type
_entity_poly.pdbx_seq_one_letter_code
_entity_poly.pdbx_strand_id
1 'polypeptide(L)'
;VVRILRSVYGGIIKHAEAGFPYEVCGVLIGRDGKITHHRECRNLNTERAHDRYDLDPVSFKEADEWARQNGLEIVGIYHSHPDHPSIASETDRQRAWPEWVYMIFSINGGKYNDARAWVLEDFDSRFIEDAVELVEE
;
A
#
# COMPACT_ATOMS: atom_id res chain seq x y z
N VAL A 1 5.41 14.39 4.07
CA VAL A 1 5.42 14.13 2.62
C VAL A 1 5.96 12.73 2.36
N VAL A 2 5.20 11.95 1.61
CA VAL A 2 5.61 10.61 1.19
C VAL A 2 6.23 10.73 -0.21
N ARG A 3 7.51 10.45 -0.32
CA ARG A 3 8.20 10.48 -1.61
C ARG A 3 8.26 9.06 -2.18
N ILE A 4 7.81 8.91 -3.40
CA ILE A 4 7.77 7.62 -4.08
C ILE A 4 8.23 7.78 -5.52
N LEU A 5 9.06 6.85 -6.00
CA LEU A 5 9.47 6.86 -7.40
C LEU A 5 8.25 6.73 -8.31
N ARG A 6 8.21 7.54 -9.36
CA ARG A 6 7.13 7.50 -10.34
C ARG A 6 6.94 6.10 -10.92
N SER A 7 8.04 5.39 -11.18
CA SER A 7 7.99 4.02 -11.69
C SER A 7 7.33 3.04 -10.72
N VAL A 8 7.57 3.22 -9.41
CA VAL A 8 6.95 2.39 -8.36
C VAL A 8 5.45 2.67 -8.29
N TYR A 9 5.08 3.94 -8.28
CA TYR A 9 3.68 4.36 -8.27
C TYR A 9 2.92 3.75 -9.46
N GLY A 10 3.49 3.85 -10.66
CA GLY A 10 2.90 3.26 -11.87
C GLY A 10 2.81 1.74 -11.80
N GLY A 11 3.81 1.07 -11.21
CA GLY A 11 3.80 -0.37 -11.03
C GLY A 11 2.69 -0.82 -10.09
N ILE A 12 2.43 -0.07 -9.02
CA ILE A 12 1.32 -0.37 -8.10
C ILE A 12 -0.03 -0.19 -8.82
N ILE A 13 -0.17 0.86 -9.62
CA ILE A 13 -1.39 1.07 -10.41
C ILE A 13 -1.67 -0.14 -11.30
N LYS A 14 -0.64 -0.65 -11.98
CA LYS A 14 -0.80 -1.84 -12.85
C LYS A 14 -1.26 -3.05 -12.05
N HIS A 15 -0.67 -3.27 -10.89
CA HIS A 15 -1.06 -4.37 -10.01
C HIS A 15 -2.53 -4.23 -9.59
N ALA A 16 -2.92 -3.03 -9.18
CA ALA A 16 -4.28 -2.77 -8.71
C ALA A 16 -5.32 -2.91 -9.83
N GLU A 17 -5.01 -2.44 -11.03
CA GLU A 17 -5.91 -2.58 -12.18
C GLU A 17 -6.04 -4.05 -12.61
N ALA A 18 -4.94 -4.79 -12.60
CA ALA A 18 -4.94 -6.20 -12.97
C ALA A 18 -5.72 -7.07 -11.98
N GLY A 19 -5.76 -6.69 -10.71
CA GLY A 19 -6.47 -7.44 -9.67
C GLY A 19 -7.95 -7.11 -9.55
N PHE A 20 -8.40 -6.03 -10.18
CA PHE A 20 -9.81 -5.63 -10.13
C PHE A 20 -10.71 -6.80 -10.57
N PRO A 21 -11.83 -7.11 -9.90
CA PRO A 21 -12.55 -6.32 -8.88
C PRO A 21 -12.18 -6.66 -7.43
N TYR A 22 -11.06 -7.31 -7.21
CA TYR A 22 -10.61 -7.69 -5.87
C TYR A 22 -9.56 -6.72 -5.34
N GLU A 23 -9.48 -6.59 -4.01
CA GLU A 23 -8.41 -5.80 -3.40
C GLU A 23 -7.09 -6.51 -3.60
N VAL A 24 -6.10 -5.76 -4.04
CA VAL A 24 -4.71 -6.21 -4.06
C VAL A 24 -3.98 -5.57 -2.89
N CYS A 25 -2.88 -6.17 -2.47
CA CYS A 25 -2.04 -5.61 -1.42
C CYS A 25 -0.58 -5.91 -1.69
N GLY A 26 0.28 -5.18 -1.00
CA GLY A 26 1.71 -5.36 -1.10
C GLY A 26 2.43 -4.45 -0.10
N VAL A 27 3.75 -4.48 -0.16
CA VAL A 27 4.59 -3.68 0.73
C VAL A 27 5.33 -2.60 -0.04
N LEU A 28 5.54 -1.48 0.66
CA LEU A 28 6.33 -0.36 0.19
C LEU A 28 7.72 -0.47 0.80
N ILE A 29 8.75 -0.38 -0.02
CA ILE A 29 10.12 -0.59 0.38
C ILE A 29 10.95 0.64 0.01
N GLY A 30 11.83 1.04 0.91
CA GLY A 30 12.71 2.18 0.66
C GLY A 30 13.59 2.46 1.86
N ARG A 31 14.10 3.69 1.91
CA ARG A 31 14.83 4.21 3.06
C ARG A 31 15.00 5.72 2.92
N ASP A 32 15.36 6.37 4.02
CA ASP A 32 15.64 7.81 4.04
C ASP A 32 14.48 8.64 3.49
N GLY A 33 13.24 8.21 3.81
CA GLY A 33 12.05 8.95 3.41
C GLY A 33 11.64 8.80 1.96
N LYS A 34 12.20 7.83 1.23
CA LYS A 34 11.88 7.63 -0.18
C LYS A 34 11.52 6.17 -0.45
N ILE A 35 10.38 5.95 -1.08
CA ILE A 35 9.92 4.63 -1.50
C ILE A 35 10.49 4.36 -2.89
N THR A 36 11.32 3.34 -2.99
CA THR A 36 12.06 3.01 -4.22
C THR A 36 11.64 1.69 -4.85
N HIS A 37 10.90 0.86 -4.12
CA HIS A 37 10.45 -0.44 -4.60
C HIS A 37 9.10 -0.78 -3.98
N HIS A 38 8.39 -1.71 -4.61
CA HIS A 38 7.22 -2.35 -4.03
C HIS A 38 7.30 -3.84 -4.34
N ARG A 39 6.63 -4.63 -3.51
CA ARG A 39 6.48 -6.07 -3.80
C ARG A 39 5.03 -6.46 -3.55
N GLU A 40 4.48 -7.16 -4.53
CA GLU A 40 3.12 -7.67 -4.44
C GLU A 40 3.06 -8.75 -3.37
N CYS A 41 2.00 -8.73 -2.59
CA CYS A 41 1.73 -9.76 -1.61
C CYS A 41 0.40 -10.42 -1.94
N ARG A 42 0.29 -11.68 -1.54
CA ARG A 42 -0.95 -12.40 -1.75
C ARG A 42 -2.02 -11.93 -0.78
N ASN A 43 -3.25 -11.76 -1.26
CA ASN A 43 -4.40 -11.50 -0.42
C ASN A 43 -5.03 -12.85 -0.04
N LEU A 44 -4.97 -13.20 1.24
CA LEU A 44 -5.49 -14.47 1.73
C LEU A 44 -7.00 -14.46 1.95
N ASN A 45 -7.64 -13.29 1.89
CA ASN A 45 -9.09 -13.20 2.06
C ASN A 45 -9.77 -13.58 0.74
N THR A 46 -10.38 -14.76 0.68
CA THR A 46 -11.06 -15.26 -0.51
C THR A 46 -12.57 -15.01 -0.47
N GLU A 47 -13.14 -14.77 0.71
CA GLU A 47 -14.57 -14.56 0.86
C GLU A 47 -14.98 -13.12 0.61
N ARG A 48 -14.14 -12.17 1.03
CA ARG A 48 -14.41 -10.75 0.92
C ARG A 48 -13.29 -10.01 0.18
N ALA A 49 -12.65 -10.66 -0.79
CA ALA A 49 -11.53 -10.05 -1.51
C ALA A 49 -11.93 -8.76 -2.25
N HIS A 50 -13.21 -8.54 -2.52
CA HIS A 50 -13.68 -7.32 -3.17
C HIS A 50 -13.69 -6.09 -2.25
N ASP A 51 -13.68 -6.28 -0.91
CA ASP A 51 -13.69 -5.15 0.03
C ASP A 51 -12.82 -5.39 1.28
N ARG A 52 -12.01 -6.46 1.28
CA ARG A 52 -11.09 -6.78 2.38
C ARG A 52 -9.81 -7.37 1.83
N TYR A 53 -8.73 -7.18 2.57
CA TYR A 53 -7.50 -7.90 2.31
C TYR A 53 -6.91 -8.42 3.61
N ASP A 54 -6.27 -9.59 3.52
CA ASP A 54 -5.46 -10.16 4.57
C ASP A 54 -4.10 -10.47 3.95
N LEU A 55 -3.11 -9.68 4.31
CA LEU A 55 -1.78 -9.76 3.71
C LEU A 55 -1.09 -11.05 4.14
N ASP A 56 -0.65 -11.85 3.16
CA ASP A 56 0.01 -13.12 3.41
C ASP A 56 1.31 -12.93 4.18
N PRO A 57 1.45 -13.54 5.38
CA PRO A 57 2.68 -13.43 6.16
C PRO A 57 3.91 -13.99 5.45
N VAL A 58 3.75 -15.01 4.60
CA VAL A 58 4.86 -15.58 3.83
C VAL A 58 5.35 -14.57 2.79
N SER A 59 4.42 -13.93 2.06
CA SER A 59 4.77 -12.88 1.10
C SER A 59 5.49 -11.73 1.80
N PHE A 60 5.00 -11.33 2.98
CA PHE A 60 5.61 -10.26 3.76
C PHE A 60 7.03 -10.61 4.17
N LYS A 61 7.23 -11.83 4.68
CA LYS A 61 8.55 -12.29 5.12
C LYS A 61 9.55 -12.30 3.96
N GLU A 62 9.14 -12.80 2.80
CA GLU A 62 10.00 -12.80 1.61
C GLU A 62 10.38 -11.39 1.19
N ALA A 63 9.42 -10.47 1.23
CA ALA A 63 9.68 -9.07 0.89
C ALA A 63 10.65 -8.42 1.89
N ASP A 64 10.48 -8.71 3.19
CA ASP A 64 11.35 -8.18 4.23
C ASP A 64 12.79 -8.69 4.06
N GLU A 65 12.96 -9.97 3.78
CA GLU A 65 14.29 -10.55 3.51
C GLU A 65 14.95 -9.91 2.30
N TRP A 66 14.18 -9.75 1.22
CA TRP A 66 14.68 -9.09 0.02
C TRP A 66 15.14 -7.65 0.30
N ALA A 67 14.31 -6.90 1.04
CA ALA A 67 14.63 -5.52 1.38
C ALA A 67 15.94 -5.44 2.18
N ARG A 68 16.08 -6.25 3.21
CA ARG A 68 17.29 -6.28 4.04
C ARG A 68 18.53 -6.64 3.23
N GLN A 69 18.44 -7.60 2.33
CA GLN A 69 19.54 -8.00 1.46
C GLN A 69 19.98 -6.89 0.53
N ASN A 70 19.11 -5.93 0.25
CA ASN A 70 19.40 -4.80 -0.63
C ASN A 70 19.63 -3.48 0.11
N GLY A 71 19.84 -3.54 1.43
CA GLY A 71 20.09 -2.35 2.24
C GLY A 71 18.91 -1.44 2.39
N LEU A 72 17.70 -2.00 2.27
CA LEU A 72 16.43 -1.27 2.34
C LEU A 72 15.58 -1.83 3.47
N GLU A 73 14.41 -1.23 3.68
CA GLU A 73 13.46 -1.70 4.69
C GLU A 73 12.03 -1.54 4.19
N ILE A 74 11.11 -2.30 4.77
CA ILE A 74 9.68 -2.11 4.54
C ILE A 74 9.28 -0.85 5.32
N VAL A 75 8.67 0.11 4.62
CA VAL A 75 8.25 1.39 5.20
C VAL A 75 6.74 1.56 5.23
N GLY A 76 6.00 0.63 4.66
CA GLY A 76 4.55 0.70 4.65
C GLY A 76 3.90 -0.41 3.85
N ILE A 77 2.59 -0.26 3.70
CA ILE A 77 1.74 -1.20 2.98
C ILE A 77 0.89 -0.42 1.99
N TYR A 78 0.60 -1.02 0.84
CA TYR A 78 -0.39 -0.49 -0.09
C TYR A 78 -1.51 -1.51 -0.29
N HIS A 79 -2.68 -1.00 -0.62
CA HIS A 79 -3.78 -1.84 -1.09
C HIS A 79 -4.69 -1.02 -2.00
N SER A 80 -5.54 -1.71 -2.74
CA SER A 80 -6.51 -1.06 -3.62
C SER A 80 -7.89 -1.04 -2.99
N HIS A 81 -8.69 -0.04 -3.38
CA HIS A 81 -10.12 0.06 -3.08
C HIS A 81 -10.90 -0.04 -4.41
N PRO A 82 -11.34 -1.25 -4.79
CA PRO A 82 -12.15 -1.40 -6.01
C PRO A 82 -13.49 -0.68 -5.87
N ASP A 83 -13.74 0.27 -6.78
CA ASP A 83 -14.98 1.08 -6.83
C ASP A 83 -15.28 1.86 -5.54
N HIS A 84 -14.24 2.18 -4.77
CA HIS A 84 -14.34 3.00 -3.57
C HIS A 84 -13.27 4.09 -3.57
N PRO A 85 -13.52 5.21 -2.87
CA PRO A 85 -12.50 6.25 -2.74
C PRO A 85 -11.24 5.76 -2.02
N SER A 86 -10.13 6.46 -2.21
CA SER A 86 -8.84 6.16 -1.57
C SER A 86 -8.77 6.67 -0.13
N ILE A 87 -9.88 6.57 0.59
CA ILE A 87 -10.01 6.98 1.98
C ILE A 87 -9.94 5.75 2.88
N ALA A 88 -9.10 5.83 3.92
CA ALA A 88 -8.91 4.72 4.83
C ALA A 88 -10.22 4.38 5.56
N SER A 89 -10.56 3.10 5.60
CA SER A 89 -11.71 2.61 6.33
C SER A 89 -11.37 2.41 7.81
N GLU A 90 -12.39 2.22 8.64
CA GLU A 90 -12.17 1.88 10.05
C GLU A 90 -11.42 0.55 10.19
N THR A 91 -11.69 -0.41 9.32
CA THR A 91 -10.95 -1.68 9.30
C THR A 91 -9.48 -1.44 8.97
N ASP A 92 -9.18 -0.56 8.00
CA ASP A 92 -7.80 -0.19 7.66
C ASP A 92 -7.10 0.41 8.87
N ARG A 93 -7.78 1.33 9.58
CA ARG A 93 -7.24 1.99 10.76
C ARG A 93 -6.94 1.00 11.89
N GLN A 94 -7.85 0.08 12.15
CA GLN A 94 -7.69 -0.89 13.24
C GLN A 94 -6.52 -1.83 13.04
N ARG A 95 -6.12 -2.07 11.79
CA ARG A 95 -5.02 -2.95 11.44
C ARG A 95 -3.69 -2.24 11.26
N ALA A 96 -3.71 -0.90 11.30
CA ALA A 96 -2.53 -0.10 10.97
C ALA A 96 -1.54 -0.05 12.14
N TRP A 97 -0.26 0.07 11.77
CA TRP A 97 0.84 0.26 12.71
C TRP A 97 1.33 1.71 12.60
N PRO A 98 1.58 2.39 13.73
CA PRO A 98 2.24 3.69 13.71
C PRO A 98 3.60 3.59 13.01
N GLU A 99 4.06 4.70 12.45
CA GLU A 99 5.33 4.82 11.74
C GLU A 99 5.34 4.28 10.31
N TRP A 100 4.38 3.42 9.95
CA TRP A 100 4.25 2.95 8.57
C TRP A 100 3.33 3.86 7.76
N VAL A 101 3.62 3.94 6.45
CA VAL A 101 2.77 4.61 5.49
C VAL A 101 1.79 3.60 4.91
N TYR A 102 0.52 4.01 4.79
CA TYR A 102 -0.51 3.20 4.16
C TYR A 102 -1.01 3.92 2.94
N MET A 103 -0.72 3.40 1.75
CA MET A 103 -1.19 3.98 0.50
C MET A 103 -2.39 3.20 -0.01
N ILE A 104 -3.45 3.93 -0.35
CA ILE A 104 -4.69 3.34 -0.85
C ILE A 104 -4.90 3.84 -2.27
N PHE A 105 -5.08 2.90 -3.20
CA PHE A 105 -5.27 3.18 -4.62
C PHE A 105 -6.72 2.90 -5.00
N SER A 106 -7.45 3.94 -5.37
CA SER A 106 -8.84 3.82 -5.81
C SER A 106 -8.87 3.41 -7.28
N ILE A 107 -9.55 2.29 -7.55
CA ILE A 107 -9.69 1.73 -8.90
C ILE A 107 -11.17 1.67 -9.24
N ASN A 108 -11.63 2.52 -10.14
CA ASN A 108 -13.03 2.61 -10.53
C ASN A 108 -13.26 1.95 -11.88
N GLY A 109 -14.13 0.94 -11.90
CA GLY A 109 -14.43 0.22 -13.13
C GLY A 109 -13.20 -0.40 -13.78
N GLY A 110 -12.20 -0.76 -12.98
CA GLY A 110 -10.96 -1.34 -13.46
C GLY A 110 -9.88 -0.34 -13.83
N LYS A 111 -10.10 0.96 -13.61
CA LYS A 111 -9.16 2.02 -13.99
C LYS A 111 -8.74 2.84 -12.78
N TYR A 112 -7.47 3.20 -12.74
CA TYR A 112 -6.93 4.09 -11.71
C TYR A 112 -7.71 5.40 -11.67
N ASN A 113 -8.07 5.81 -10.46
CA ASN A 113 -8.77 7.07 -10.21
C ASN A 113 -7.92 8.01 -9.37
N ASP A 114 -7.45 7.53 -8.23
CA ASP A 114 -6.75 8.37 -7.25
C ASP A 114 -5.97 7.48 -6.30
N ALA A 115 -4.98 8.05 -5.63
CA ALA A 115 -4.28 7.38 -4.54
C ALA A 115 -3.93 8.39 -3.46
N ARG A 116 -4.01 7.94 -2.21
CA ARG A 116 -3.70 8.77 -1.05
C ARG A 116 -2.84 7.99 -0.06
N ALA A 117 -2.02 8.71 0.69
CA ALA A 117 -1.17 8.15 1.72
C ALA A 117 -1.70 8.56 3.09
N TRP A 118 -1.70 7.62 4.01
CA TRP A 118 -2.22 7.79 5.36
C TRP A 118 -1.19 7.35 6.38
N VAL A 119 -1.09 8.08 7.47
CA VAL A 119 -0.20 7.73 8.58
C VAL A 119 -0.98 7.78 9.89
N LEU A 120 -0.58 6.91 10.82
CA LEU A 120 -1.19 6.82 12.14
C LEU A 120 -0.14 7.28 13.15
N GLU A 121 -0.45 8.30 13.95
CA GLU A 121 0.51 8.81 14.93
C GLU A 121 0.76 7.83 16.06
N ASP A 122 -0.32 7.20 16.54
CA ASP A 122 -0.25 6.15 17.55
C ASP A 122 -1.47 5.21 17.38
N PHE A 123 -1.53 4.14 18.16
CA PHE A 123 -2.59 3.14 18.00
C PHE A 123 -3.99 3.66 18.31
N ASP A 124 -4.11 4.72 19.10
CA ASP A 124 -5.40 5.29 19.49
C ASP A 124 -5.83 6.45 18.60
N SER A 125 -4.95 6.90 17.71
CA SER A 125 -5.26 8.04 16.85
C SER A 125 -6.00 7.59 15.59
N ARG A 126 -6.49 8.59 14.86
CA ARG A 126 -7.05 8.38 13.53
C ARG A 126 -5.96 8.57 12.48
N PHE A 127 -6.20 8.04 11.30
CA PHE A 127 -5.33 8.30 10.16
C PHE A 127 -5.31 9.78 9.80
N ILE A 128 -4.12 10.26 9.49
CA ILE A 128 -3.89 11.61 8.97
C ILE A 128 -3.37 11.45 7.55
N GLU A 129 -3.97 12.16 6.61
CA GLU A 129 -3.49 12.14 5.23
C GLU A 129 -2.16 12.86 5.13
N ASP A 130 -1.20 12.26 4.42
CA ASP A 130 0.09 12.87 4.11
C ASP A 130 0.21 13.06 2.60
N ALA A 131 0.84 14.15 2.20
CA ALA A 131 0.99 14.47 0.79
C ALA A 131 1.90 13.46 0.10
N VAL A 132 1.58 13.12 -1.14
CA VAL A 132 2.37 12.22 -1.97
C VAL A 132 3.13 13.03 -3.01
N GLU A 133 4.44 12.84 -3.08
CA GLU A 133 5.29 13.47 -4.07
C GLU A 133 5.92 12.39 -4.94
N LEU A 134 5.65 12.46 -6.23
CA LEU A 134 6.28 11.56 -7.20
C LEU A 134 7.66 12.10 -7.55
N VAL A 135 8.67 11.24 -7.43
CA VAL A 135 10.05 11.64 -7.69
C VAL A 135 10.67 10.77 -8.78
N GLU A 136 11.67 11.31 -9.46
CA GLU A 136 12.43 10.57 -10.46
C GLU A 136 13.67 9.97 -9.81
N GLU A 137 14.26 9.01 -10.48
CA GLU A 137 15.50 8.38 -10.03
C GLU A 137 16.71 9.32 -10.14
#